data_9481ef7aa3323b1bfc337bb5f423ce21
#
_entry.id   9481ef7aa3323b1bfc337bb5f423ce21
#
_cell.length_a   1.000
_cell.length_b   1.000
_cell.length_c   1.000
_cell.angle_alpha   90.00
_cell.angle_beta   90.00
_cell.angle_gamma   90.00
#
_symmetry.space_group_name_H-M   'P 1'
#
loop_
_entity.id
_entity.type
_entity.pdbx_description
1 polymer ?
#
loop_
_entity_poly.entity_id
_entity_poly.type
_entity_poly.pdbx_seq_one_letter_code
_entity_poly.pdbx_strand_id
1 'polypeptide(L)'
;MKRFVFVVAALFVSASISTAQEPSAGDGVPQFAPVTWERLVNAADEPHNWLMYNGTLDGKRFSRLDRIDRSNVAELELKWAYNIRQLDRTETTPLVVDGVMFITESPSNVTAVDATTGRPFWRYEHPLPDDLRICCGRNNRGVAILGETLYMSTLDAHLVAIDARTGNLVWDAEVADYRGGYSKTAAPLVVKDRVVTGIAGGEFGIRGFLDSYDAETGELEWRTYTIPGPDHPDNETWLGDSWRTGGSPTWITGSYDPELNLVYWGTGNPGPDYGSEMRLGDNLYSDSVLALDGDTGEMRWYFQFTPHDVHDWDAIQIPVLADIEMPDGPRRAMLWANRNGFYYTLDRETGEFLLGKPFALLTWAEGLDENGRPIRVPGLFPSPEGTVVAPTAGGATNWWSPAFNPRTGLLYVNSFDGEGEFFLRDEEYVEGERYTGGGVQSPQPMDNYRSAIRAIEPTTGDIRWEFEMKPRARSGVLATAGELVFSATVDGYFFALDADTGEELWHIPLGGPVNANPMTYAVDGQQYVTMSVGNTVYTFGLDD
;
A
#
# COMPACT_ATOMS: atom_id res chain seq x y z
N MET A 1 0.94 -3.46 -89.89
CA MET A 1 1.14 -2.66 -88.66
C MET A 1 -0.17 -2.61 -87.91
N LYS A 2 -0.37 -3.46 -86.89
CA LYS A 2 -1.56 -3.51 -86.06
C LYS A 2 -1.24 -2.77 -84.73
N ARG A 3 -1.99 -1.70 -84.46
CA ARG A 3 -1.89 -0.95 -83.18
C ARG A 3 -2.75 -1.66 -82.14
N PHE A 4 -2.12 -2.07 -81.06
CA PHE A 4 -2.82 -2.53 -79.83
C PHE A 4 -3.09 -1.32 -78.94
N VAL A 5 -4.35 -1.11 -78.59
CA VAL A 5 -4.79 -0.13 -77.59
C VAL A 5 -4.92 -0.90 -76.27
N PHE A 6 -4.13 -0.53 -75.26
CA PHE A 6 -4.29 -1.00 -73.89
C PHE A 6 -5.27 -0.09 -73.17
N VAL A 7 -6.39 -0.66 -72.74
CA VAL A 7 -7.33 -0.01 -71.82
C VAL A 7 -6.91 -0.38 -70.39
N VAL A 8 -6.42 0.62 -69.63
CA VAL A 8 -6.15 0.46 -68.19
C VAL A 8 -7.42 0.77 -67.44
N ALA A 9 -8.03 -0.25 -66.83
CA ALA A 9 -9.14 -0.10 -65.91
C ALA A 9 -8.59 0.23 -64.50
N ALA A 10 -8.83 1.46 -64.05
CA ALA A 10 -8.50 1.87 -62.68
C ALA A 10 -9.60 1.37 -61.73
N LEU A 11 -9.28 0.40 -60.90
CA LEU A 11 -10.12 -0.01 -59.77
C LEU A 11 -9.94 1.03 -58.64
N PHE A 12 -10.98 1.82 -58.41
CA PHE A 12 -11.11 2.61 -57.18
C PHE A 12 -11.55 1.69 -56.04
N VAL A 13 -10.62 1.34 -55.15
CA VAL A 13 -10.94 0.75 -53.84
C VAL A 13 -11.29 1.91 -52.92
N SER A 14 -12.58 2.08 -52.65
CA SER A 14 -13.07 2.98 -51.61
C SER A 14 -12.74 2.37 -50.25
N ALA A 15 -11.62 2.81 -49.63
CA ALA A 15 -11.35 2.54 -48.23
C ALA A 15 -12.36 3.33 -47.39
N SER A 16 -13.34 2.64 -46.83
CA SER A 16 -14.20 3.21 -45.78
C SER A 16 -13.32 3.44 -44.56
N ILE A 17 -12.92 4.69 -44.32
CA ILE A 17 -12.33 5.11 -43.04
C ILE A 17 -13.46 5.01 -42.03
N SER A 18 -13.45 3.93 -41.25
CA SER A 18 -14.24 3.85 -40.02
C SER A 18 -13.67 4.89 -39.07
N THR A 19 -14.29 6.05 -39.00
CA THR A 19 -14.02 7.01 -37.93
C THR A 19 -14.38 6.31 -36.62
N ALA A 20 -13.40 6.04 -35.77
CA ALA A 20 -13.64 5.70 -34.37
C ALA A 20 -14.56 6.81 -33.83
N GLN A 21 -15.76 6.45 -33.45
CA GLN A 21 -16.75 7.34 -32.88
C GLN A 21 -16.17 7.74 -31.52
N GLU A 22 -15.85 9.03 -31.34
CA GLU A 22 -15.58 9.56 -30.01
C GLU A 22 -16.79 9.19 -29.12
N PRO A 23 -16.55 8.76 -27.84
CA PRO A 23 -17.65 8.39 -26.96
C PRO A 23 -18.63 9.55 -26.89
N SER A 24 -19.88 9.30 -27.18
CA SER A 24 -20.95 10.29 -27.05
C SER A 24 -20.98 10.76 -25.59
N ALA A 25 -20.88 12.06 -25.34
CA ALA A 25 -21.16 12.68 -24.05
C ALA A 25 -22.65 12.46 -23.72
N GLY A 26 -22.99 11.29 -23.16
CA GLY A 26 -24.38 10.88 -22.97
C GLY A 26 -24.64 9.83 -21.91
N ASP A 27 -23.66 8.99 -21.59
CA ASP A 27 -23.81 8.01 -20.52
C ASP A 27 -22.90 8.43 -19.35
N GLY A 28 -23.41 9.26 -18.44
CA GLY A 28 -22.76 9.60 -17.19
C GLY A 28 -22.54 8.35 -16.32
N VAL A 29 -21.72 8.48 -15.27
CA VAL A 29 -21.52 7.42 -14.26
C VAL A 29 -22.90 6.90 -13.83
N PRO A 30 -23.15 5.58 -13.80
CA PRO A 30 -24.38 5.02 -13.26
C PRO A 30 -24.65 5.55 -11.84
N GLN A 31 -25.92 5.64 -11.47
CA GLN A 31 -26.26 6.05 -10.10
C GLN A 31 -25.84 4.94 -9.14
N PHE A 32 -24.99 5.29 -8.18
CA PHE A 32 -24.70 4.44 -7.02
C PHE A 32 -25.24 5.11 -5.74
N ALA A 33 -25.50 4.32 -4.70
CA ALA A 33 -25.92 4.86 -3.42
C ALA A 33 -24.74 5.60 -2.76
N PRO A 34 -24.95 6.78 -2.12
CA PRO A 34 -23.88 7.48 -1.41
C PRO A 34 -23.18 6.55 -0.41
N VAL A 35 -21.86 6.59 -0.37
CA VAL A 35 -21.06 5.78 0.56
C VAL A 35 -21.05 6.48 1.92
N THR A 36 -22.02 6.16 2.77
CA THR A 36 -22.11 6.71 4.12
C THR A 36 -21.04 6.13 5.04
N TRP A 37 -20.75 6.81 6.14
CA TRP A 37 -19.88 6.25 7.19
C TRP A 37 -20.35 4.87 7.68
N GLU A 38 -21.66 4.67 7.82
CA GLU A 38 -22.22 3.38 8.20
C GLU A 38 -21.89 2.26 7.19
N ARG A 39 -21.92 2.55 5.87
CA ARG A 39 -21.49 1.59 4.84
C ARG A 39 -20.01 1.24 4.99
N LEU A 40 -19.14 2.23 5.29
CA LEU A 40 -17.70 1.99 5.50
C LEU A 40 -17.45 1.12 6.74
N VAL A 41 -18.13 1.38 7.86
CA VAL A 41 -18.03 0.54 9.07
C VAL A 41 -18.50 -0.89 8.81
N ASN A 42 -19.55 -1.05 8.02
CA ASN A 42 -20.15 -2.35 7.70
C ASN A 42 -19.72 -2.88 6.30
N ALA A 43 -18.59 -2.42 5.76
CA ALA A 43 -18.16 -2.79 4.41
C ALA A 43 -18.05 -4.31 4.19
N ALA A 44 -17.77 -5.08 5.22
CA ALA A 44 -17.78 -6.54 5.17
C ALA A 44 -19.17 -7.15 4.87
N ASP A 45 -20.26 -6.43 5.09
CA ASP A 45 -21.63 -6.87 4.78
C ASP A 45 -22.05 -6.50 3.34
N GLU A 46 -21.22 -5.72 2.65
CA GLU A 46 -21.32 -5.38 1.23
C GLU A 46 -20.18 -6.01 0.40
N PRO A 47 -19.98 -7.34 0.42
CA PRO A 47 -18.80 -7.97 -0.18
C PRO A 47 -18.74 -7.80 -1.71
N HIS A 48 -19.83 -7.38 -2.36
CA HIS A 48 -19.89 -7.03 -3.77
C HIS A 48 -19.18 -5.71 -4.09
N ASN A 49 -18.90 -4.89 -3.10
CA ASN A 49 -18.14 -3.64 -3.18
C ASN A 49 -16.70 -3.81 -2.66
N TRP A 50 -15.83 -2.83 -2.99
CA TRP A 50 -14.51 -2.66 -2.41
C TRP A 50 -14.35 -1.19 -2.04
N LEU A 51 -14.85 -0.80 -0.83
CA LEU A 51 -15.13 0.60 -0.49
C LEU A 51 -13.92 1.40 0.02
N MET A 52 -12.80 0.74 0.32
CA MET A 52 -11.58 1.39 0.82
C MET A 52 -10.32 0.60 0.45
N TYR A 53 -9.15 1.20 0.64
CA TYR A 53 -7.85 0.67 0.19
C TYR A 53 -7.63 -0.81 0.55
N ASN A 54 -7.96 -1.23 1.78
CA ASN A 54 -7.81 -2.60 2.25
C ASN A 54 -9.13 -3.41 2.28
N GLY A 55 -10.19 -2.91 1.65
CA GLY A 55 -11.52 -3.53 1.62
C GLY A 55 -12.35 -3.22 2.86
N THR A 56 -11.75 -3.25 4.04
CA THR A 56 -12.38 -2.97 5.35
C THR A 56 -11.48 -2.09 6.21
N LEU A 57 -12.03 -1.43 7.23
CA LEU A 57 -11.30 -0.53 8.14
C LEU A 57 -10.22 -1.26 8.95
N ASP A 58 -10.39 -2.55 9.18
CA ASP A 58 -9.49 -3.39 9.97
C ASP A 58 -8.26 -3.93 9.21
N GLY A 59 -8.09 -3.54 7.94
CA GLY A 59 -6.90 -3.88 7.16
C GLY A 59 -6.75 -5.35 6.74
N LYS A 60 -7.77 -6.18 6.91
CA LYS A 60 -7.67 -7.65 6.69
C LYS A 60 -7.49 -8.06 5.25
N ARG A 61 -7.89 -7.26 4.26
CA ARG A 61 -7.93 -7.63 2.84
C ARG A 61 -8.55 -9.02 2.61
N PHE A 62 -9.64 -9.26 3.33
CA PHE A 62 -10.45 -10.46 3.24
C PHE A 62 -11.82 -10.13 2.64
N SER A 63 -12.20 -10.82 1.56
CA SER A 63 -13.51 -10.71 0.95
C SER A 63 -14.40 -11.89 1.35
N ARG A 64 -15.66 -11.60 1.69
CA ARG A 64 -16.68 -12.64 1.94
C ARG A 64 -17.26 -13.26 0.67
N LEU A 65 -16.84 -12.82 -0.52
CA LEU A 65 -17.22 -13.44 -1.79
C LEU A 65 -16.62 -14.84 -1.89
N ASP A 66 -17.45 -15.81 -2.35
CA ASP A 66 -17.12 -17.22 -2.44
C ASP A 66 -17.61 -17.91 -3.72
N ARG A 67 -18.10 -17.15 -4.72
CA ARG A 67 -18.46 -17.73 -6.02
C ARG A 67 -17.25 -18.25 -6.80
N ILE A 68 -16.10 -17.59 -6.64
CA ILE A 68 -14.80 -18.08 -7.10
C ILE A 68 -14.17 -18.80 -5.91
N ASP A 69 -14.02 -20.11 -6.01
CA ASP A 69 -13.54 -20.99 -4.94
C ASP A 69 -12.51 -22.01 -5.44
N ARG A 70 -12.02 -22.86 -4.54
CA ARG A 70 -11.04 -23.92 -4.86
C ARG A 70 -11.48 -24.85 -5.98
N SER A 71 -12.78 -25.06 -6.17
CA SER A 71 -13.28 -26.03 -7.13
C SER A 71 -13.37 -25.48 -8.56
N ASN A 72 -13.42 -24.15 -8.73
CA ASN A 72 -13.66 -23.51 -10.01
C ASN A 72 -12.61 -22.45 -10.39
N VAL A 73 -11.69 -22.07 -9.51
CA VAL A 73 -10.70 -21.02 -9.79
C VAL A 73 -9.84 -21.33 -11.04
N ALA A 74 -9.67 -22.59 -11.39
CA ALA A 74 -8.97 -23.02 -12.60
C ALA A 74 -9.67 -22.59 -13.90
N GLU A 75 -10.95 -22.20 -13.81
CA GLU A 75 -11.79 -21.78 -14.93
C GLU A 75 -11.82 -20.23 -15.09
N LEU A 76 -11.01 -19.48 -14.32
CA LEU A 76 -10.95 -18.03 -14.42
C LEU A 76 -10.46 -17.59 -15.79
N GLU A 77 -11.23 -16.69 -16.42
CA GLU A 77 -10.95 -16.08 -17.70
C GLU A 77 -10.84 -14.57 -17.60
N LEU A 78 -10.10 -13.97 -18.53
CA LEU A 78 -10.02 -12.50 -18.66
C LEU A 78 -11.36 -11.96 -19.16
N LYS A 79 -12.00 -11.08 -18.38
CA LYS A 79 -13.25 -10.44 -18.77
C LYS A 79 -13.02 -9.10 -19.46
N TRP A 80 -12.11 -8.29 -18.94
CA TRP A 80 -11.73 -7.03 -19.57
C TRP A 80 -10.33 -6.59 -19.11
N ALA A 81 -9.76 -5.66 -19.87
CA ALA A 81 -8.51 -4.98 -19.54
C ALA A 81 -8.64 -3.47 -19.83
N TYR A 82 -8.20 -2.66 -18.87
CA TYR A 82 -8.14 -1.20 -19.01
C TYR A 82 -6.68 -0.75 -19.02
N ASN A 83 -6.29 0.01 -20.05
CA ASN A 83 -4.93 0.49 -20.21
C ASN A 83 -4.76 1.89 -19.61
N ILE A 84 -3.95 2.00 -18.57
CA ILE A 84 -3.55 3.26 -17.94
C ILE A 84 -2.67 4.04 -18.93
N ARG A 85 -2.95 5.33 -19.13
CA ARG A 85 -2.33 6.11 -20.19
C ARG A 85 -0.86 6.43 -19.98
N GLN A 86 -0.40 6.45 -18.71
CA GLN A 86 0.98 6.77 -18.37
C GLN A 86 1.80 5.51 -18.07
N LEU A 87 3.07 5.51 -18.52
CA LEU A 87 3.98 4.36 -18.41
C LEU A 87 4.81 4.38 -17.12
N ASP A 88 4.30 4.99 -16.06
CA ASP A 88 4.93 4.96 -14.74
C ASP A 88 4.51 3.70 -13.96
N ARG A 89 5.14 3.49 -12.80
CA ARG A 89 4.79 2.39 -11.92
C ARG A 89 3.36 2.52 -11.41
N THR A 90 2.57 1.46 -11.57
CA THR A 90 1.19 1.39 -11.07
C THR A 90 1.17 0.66 -9.74
N GLU A 91 0.74 1.35 -8.67
CA GLU A 91 0.63 0.80 -7.30
C GLU A 91 -0.82 0.86 -6.77
N THR A 92 -1.76 1.11 -7.65
CA THR A 92 -3.18 1.32 -7.31
C THR A 92 -3.84 0.08 -6.71
N THR A 93 -4.68 0.30 -5.70
CA THR A 93 -5.80 -0.58 -5.37
C THR A 93 -7.07 0.17 -5.73
N PRO A 94 -7.81 -0.23 -6.77
CA PRO A 94 -9.06 0.41 -7.15
C PRO A 94 -10.12 0.31 -6.06
N LEU A 95 -11.06 1.28 -6.00
CA LEU A 95 -12.32 1.12 -5.27
C LEU A 95 -13.42 0.66 -6.23
N VAL A 96 -14.38 -0.09 -5.73
CA VAL A 96 -15.61 -0.43 -6.47
C VAL A 96 -16.83 -0.11 -5.62
N VAL A 97 -17.73 0.69 -6.19
CA VAL A 97 -18.99 1.11 -5.57
C VAL A 97 -20.13 0.85 -6.55
N ASP A 98 -20.98 -0.11 -6.24
CA ASP A 98 -22.21 -0.42 -6.99
C ASP A 98 -21.97 -0.51 -8.52
N GLY A 99 -20.90 -1.18 -8.95
CA GLY A 99 -20.54 -1.38 -10.37
C GLY A 99 -19.72 -0.26 -11.01
N VAL A 100 -19.34 0.78 -10.27
CA VAL A 100 -18.37 1.81 -10.71
C VAL A 100 -17.01 1.56 -10.06
N MET A 101 -15.97 1.44 -10.87
CA MET A 101 -14.59 1.28 -10.39
C MET A 101 -13.82 2.59 -10.53
N PHE A 102 -13.12 3.00 -9.46
CA PHE A 102 -12.25 4.17 -9.43
C PHE A 102 -10.78 3.71 -9.36
N ILE A 103 -10.03 4.01 -10.41
CA ILE A 103 -8.63 3.58 -10.60
C ILE A 103 -7.74 4.81 -10.48
N THR A 104 -6.81 4.81 -9.52
CA THR A 104 -5.76 5.84 -9.54
C THR A 104 -4.69 5.50 -10.57
N GLU A 105 -4.23 6.52 -11.26
CA GLU A 105 -3.19 6.44 -12.27
C GLU A 105 -2.02 7.33 -11.85
N SER A 106 -0.81 6.85 -12.07
CA SER A 106 0.39 7.68 -11.91
C SER A 106 0.30 8.91 -12.84
N PRO A 107 0.79 10.08 -12.44
CA PRO A 107 1.38 10.38 -11.12
C PRO A 107 0.38 10.76 -10.03
N SER A 108 -0.74 11.38 -10.35
CA SER A 108 -1.79 11.85 -9.41
C SER A 108 -3.10 12.06 -10.18
N ASN A 109 -3.57 10.99 -10.83
CA ASN A 109 -4.81 11.02 -11.62
C ASN A 109 -5.77 9.95 -11.10
N VAL A 110 -7.05 10.08 -11.44
CA VAL A 110 -8.06 9.04 -11.18
C VAL A 110 -9.04 8.96 -12.35
N THR A 111 -9.40 7.71 -12.69
CA THR A 111 -10.38 7.41 -13.75
C THR A 111 -11.50 6.58 -13.15
N ALA A 112 -12.76 6.96 -13.44
CA ALA A 112 -13.91 6.11 -13.18
C ALA A 112 -14.20 5.25 -14.42
N VAL A 113 -14.39 3.96 -14.21
CA VAL A 113 -14.72 3.00 -15.27
C VAL A 113 -15.93 2.14 -14.87
N ASP A 114 -16.61 1.60 -15.84
CA ASP A 114 -17.60 0.53 -15.65
C ASP A 114 -16.87 -0.74 -15.17
N ALA A 115 -17.25 -1.25 -14.02
CA ALA A 115 -16.57 -2.38 -13.38
C ALA A 115 -16.81 -3.72 -14.12
N THR A 116 -17.79 -3.79 -15.05
CA THR A 116 -18.07 -5.00 -15.84
C THR A 116 -17.35 -5.02 -17.18
N THR A 117 -16.97 -3.84 -17.71
CA THR A 117 -16.43 -3.72 -19.08
C THR A 117 -15.10 -2.99 -19.17
N GLY A 118 -14.69 -2.27 -18.10
CA GLY A 118 -13.51 -1.41 -18.12
C GLY A 118 -13.70 -0.13 -18.95
N ARG A 119 -14.92 0.19 -19.42
CA ARG A 119 -15.21 1.40 -20.21
C ARG A 119 -15.11 2.63 -19.32
N PRO A 120 -14.26 3.65 -19.67
CA PRO A 120 -14.13 4.86 -18.86
C PRO A 120 -15.37 5.76 -18.99
N PHE A 121 -15.80 6.34 -17.86
CA PHE A 121 -16.82 7.36 -17.76
C PHE A 121 -16.21 8.76 -17.78
N TRP A 122 -15.23 9.01 -16.87
CA TRP A 122 -14.53 10.28 -16.75
C TRP A 122 -13.10 10.06 -16.24
N ARG A 123 -12.26 11.09 -16.37
CA ARG A 123 -10.90 11.13 -15.84
C ARG A 123 -10.60 12.50 -15.26
N TYR A 124 -10.02 12.51 -14.06
CA TYR A 124 -9.42 13.67 -13.41
C TYR A 124 -7.90 13.59 -13.52
N GLU A 125 -7.28 14.70 -13.90
CA GLU A 125 -5.82 14.86 -13.98
C GLU A 125 -5.40 16.00 -13.07
N HIS A 126 -4.56 15.71 -12.06
CA HIS A 126 -4.01 16.73 -11.19
C HIS A 126 -2.77 17.36 -11.85
N PRO A 127 -2.73 18.70 -11.99
CA PRO A 127 -1.55 19.37 -12.54
C PRO A 127 -0.41 19.33 -11.53
N LEU A 128 0.75 18.82 -11.92
CA LEU A 128 1.94 18.75 -11.07
C LEU A 128 2.98 19.78 -11.51
N PRO A 129 3.76 20.38 -10.58
CA PRO A 129 4.88 21.24 -10.89
C PRO A 129 5.96 20.52 -11.69
N ASP A 130 6.60 21.22 -12.64
CA ASP A 130 7.69 20.67 -13.46
C ASP A 130 8.98 20.40 -12.67
N ASP A 131 9.19 21.13 -11.55
CA ASP A 131 10.36 21.02 -10.67
C ASP A 131 10.16 20.06 -9.49
N LEU A 132 9.08 19.28 -9.51
CA LEU A 132 8.75 18.33 -8.46
C LEU A 132 9.85 17.27 -8.28
N ARG A 133 10.37 17.16 -7.05
CA ARG A 133 11.33 16.13 -6.63
C ARG A 133 10.67 15.19 -5.64
N ILE A 134 10.73 13.91 -5.93
CA ILE A 134 10.14 12.85 -5.09
C ILE A 134 11.09 11.67 -4.99
N CYS A 135 10.97 10.91 -3.90
CA CYS A 135 11.57 9.59 -3.81
C CYS A 135 10.73 8.52 -4.52
N CYS A 136 11.37 7.45 -4.89
CA CYS A 136 10.79 6.11 -5.02
C CYS A 136 9.77 5.92 -6.14
N GLY A 137 9.60 6.90 -7.03
CA GLY A 137 8.73 6.85 -8.21
C GLY A 137 7.46 7.68 -8.05
N ARG A 138 6.81 7.91 -9.19
CA ARG A 138 5.57 8.71 -9.28
C ARG A 138 4.35 7.84 -8.96
N ASN A 139 4.20 7.45 -7.71
CA ASN A 139 3.21 6.47 -7.29
C ASN A 139 1.95 7.13 -6.71
N ASN A 140 0.79 6.55 -6.99
CA ASN A 140 -0.45 6.80 -6.28
C ASN A 140 -1.12 5.45 -5.99
N ARG A 141 -1.49 5.21 -4.73
CA ARG A 141 -1.95 3.88 -4.29
C ARG A 141 -3.45 3.73 -4.22
N GLY A 142 -4.22 4.82 -4.32
CA GLY A 142 -5.67 4.75 -4.31
C GLY A 142 -6.34 6.04 -3.84
N VAL A 143 -7.65 5.99 -3.82
CA VAL A 143 -8.54 7.04 -3.29
C VAL A 143 -9.30 6.51 -2.08
N ALA A 144 -9.87 7.42 -1.30
CA ALA A 144 -10.94 7.13 -0.35
C ALA A 144 -12.27 7.72 -0.87
N ILE A 145 -13.40 7.28 -0.32
CA ILE A 145 -14.72 7.79 -0.70
C ILE A 145 -15.60 8.00 0.53
N LEU A 146 -16.33 9.12 0.55
CA LEU A 146 -17.40 9.39 1.49
C LEU A 146 -18.53 10.15 0.78
N GLY A 147 -19.78 9.69 0.93
CA GLY A 147 -20.89 10.23 0.17
C GLY A 147 -20.72 9.96 -1.33
N GLU A 148 -20.61 11.01 -2.10
CA GLU A 148 -20.33 10.99 -3.54
C GLU A 148 -19.01 11.73 -3.84
N THR A 149 -18.11 11.84 -2.85
CA THR A 149 -16.83 12.53 -2.96
C THR A 149 -15.67 11.56 -2.80
N LEU A 150 -14.75 11.57 -3.77
CA LEU A 150 -13.46 10.88 -3.70
C LEU A 150 -12.41 11.80 -3.12
N TYR A 151 -11.50 11.25 -2.34
CA TYR A 151 -10.34 11.95 -1.78
C TYR A 151 -9.06 11.30 -2.29
N MET A 152 -8.16 12.11 -2.84
CA MET A 152 -6.90 11.65 -3.40
C MET A 152 -5.74 12.48 -2.86
N SER A 153 -4.69 11.80 -2.40
CA SER A 153 -3.39 12.40 -2.10
C SER A 153 -2.61 12.65 -3.39
N THR A 154 -1.87 13.77 -3.49
CA THR A 154 -1.10 14.10 -4.70
C THR A 154 0.39 14.25 -4.42
N LEU A 155 1.22 14.06 -5.44
CA LEU A 155 2.68 14.04 -5.29
C LEU A 155 3.29 15.40 -4.90
N ASP A 156 2.60 16.49 -5.17
CA ASP A 156 2.96 17.85 -4.74
C ASP A 156 2.44 18.20 -3.34
N ALA A 157 2.14 17.16 -2.55
CA ALA A 157 1.70 17.24 -1.16
C ALA A 157 0.35 17.96 -0.95
N HIS A 158 -0.61 17.77 -1.87
CA HIS A 158 -1.99 18.22 -1.68
C HIS A 158 -2.91 17.04 -1.31
N LEU A 159 -4.07 17.36 -0.76
CA LEU A 159 -5.23 16.48 -0.63
C LEU A 159 -6.36 17.12 -1.45
N VAL A 160 -6.89 16.37 -2.42
CA VAL A 160 -7.95 16.87 -3.30
C VAL A 160 -9.23 16.07 -3.12
N ALA A 161 -10.38 16.76 -3.13
CA ALA A 161 -11.70 16.15 -3.19
C ALA A 161 -12.27 16.27 -4.61
N ILE A 162 -12.83 15.18 -5.10
CA ILE A 162 -13.29 15.03 -6.48
C ILE A 162 -14.72 14.49 -6.43
N ASP A 163 -15.64 15.10 -7.16
CA ASP A 163 -16.98 14.58 -7.33
C ASP A 163 -16.95 13.22 -8.07
N ALA A 164 -17.38 12.16 -7.42
CA ALA A 164 -17.27 10.79 -7.93
C ALA A 164 -18.16 10.52 -9.17
N ARG A 165 -19.18 11.33 -9.42
CA ARG A 165 -20.06 11.19 -10.58
C ARG A 165 -19.51 11.87 -11.82
N THR A 166 -18.81 13.00 -11.63
CA THR A 166 -18.42 13.88 -12.74
C THR A 166 -16.91 13.97 -12.97
N GLY A 167 -16.10 13.63 -11.97
CA GLY A 167 -14.64 13.84 -11.98
C GLY A 167 -14.24 15.29 -11.77
N ASN A 168 -15.15 16.17 -11.38
CA ASN A 168 -14.83 17.58 -11.13
C ASN A 168 -14.19 17.77 -9.76
N LEU A 169 -13.21 18.66 -9.69
CA LEU A 169 -12.60 19.09 -8.43
C LEU A 169 -13.65 19.80 -7.55
N VAL A 170 -13.74 19.37 -6.29
CA VAL A 170 -14.61 20.00 -5.26
C VAL A 170 -13.81 20.97 -4.42
N TRP A 171 -12.71 20.51 -3.83
CA TRP A 171 -11.75 21.33 -3.11
C TRP A 171 -10.33 20.76 -3.24
N ASP A 172 -9.34 21.61 -2.96
CA ASP A 172 -7.91 21.33 -3.04
C ASP A 172 -7.21 21.97 -1.84
N ALA A 173 -6.61 21.15 -0.98
CA ALA A 173 -5.93 21.57 0.23
C ALA A 173 -4.43 21.31 0.11
N GLU A 174 -3.61 22.38 0.16
CA GLU A 174 -2.16 22.26 0.30
C GLU A 174 -1.82 21.75 1.71
N VAL A 175 -1.16 20.59 1.79
CA VAL A 175 -0.81 19.93 3.05
C VAL A 175 0.56 20.38 3.55
N ALA A 176 1.53 20.50 2.62
CA ALA A 176 2.88 20.95 2.89
C ALA A 176 3.53 21.50 1.61
N ASP A 177 4.58 22.31 1.75
CA ASP A 177 5.35 22.79 0.60
C ASP A 177 6.22 21.64 0.03
N TYR A 178 5.90 21.19 -1.17
CA TYR A 178 6.64 20.13 -1.85
C TYR A 178 8.12 20.45 -2.08
N ARG A 179 8.49 21.76 -2.12
CA ARG A 179 9.89 22.19 -2.28
C ARG A 179 10.76 21.82 -1.09
N GLY A 180 10.14 21.64 0.09
CA GLY A 180 10.79 21.11 1.28
C GLY A 180 11.00 19.58 1.26
N GLY A 181 10.65 18.90 0.15
CA GLY A 181 10.78 17.46 -0.01
C GLY A 181 9.53 16.66 0.39
N TYR A 182 8.44 17.34 0.76
CA TYR A 182 7.18 16.68 1.11
C TYR A 182 6.44 16.18 -0.13
N SER A 183 5.83 15.00 -0.01
CA SER A 183 4.95 14.42 -1.05
C SER A 183 3.91 13.50 -0.43
N LYS A 184 2.93 13.02 -1.22
CA LYS A 184 1.91 12.08 -0.73
C LYS A 184 1.65 10.99 -1.75
N THR A 185 1.66 9.74 -1.29
CA THR A 185 1.55 8.55 -2.15
C THR A 185 0.49 7.56 -1.65
N ALA A 186 0.02 7.71 -0.40
CA ALA A 186 -0.97 6.82 0.22
C ALA A 186 -2.39 7.12 -0.25
N ALA A 187 -3.25 6.10 -0.29
CA ALA A 187 -4.68 6.32 -0.26
C ALA A 187 -5.08 6.93 1.09
N PRO A 188 -5.91 7.99 1.13
CA PRO A 188 -6.45 8.49 2.38
C PRO A 188 -7.36 7.47 3.07
N LEU A 189 -7.61 7.66 4.38
CA LEU A 189 -8.54 6.84 5.17
C LEU A 189 -9.68 7.73 5.67
N VAL A 190 -10.92 7.35 5.36
CA VAL A 190 -12.09 8.04 5.94
C VAL A 190 -12.32 7.54 7.36
N VAL A 191 -12.48 8.46 8.29
CA VAL A 191 -12.84 8.20 9.69
C VAL A 191 -13.99 9.13 10.07
N LYS A 192 -15.20 8.59 10.16
CA LYS A 192 -16.44 9.36 10.39
C LYS A 192 -16.69 10.39 9.26
N ASP A 193 -16.62 11.67 9.59
CA ASP A 193 -16.77 12.84 8.73
C ASP A 193 -15.43 13.46 8.30
N ARG A 194 -14.32 12.72 8.50
CA ARG A 194 -12.94 13.17 8.30
C ARG A 194 -12.17 12.34 7.29
N VAL A 195 -11.14 12.95 6.74
CA VAL A 195 -10.15 12.30 5.87
C VAL A 195 -8.80 12.34 6.55
N VAL A 196 -8.34 11.18 7.03
CA VAL A 196 -7.02 11.01 7.64
C VAL A 196 -6.00 10.65 6.57
N THR A 197 -4.84 11.32 6.59
CA THR A 197 -3.84 11.14 5.54
C THR A 197 -2.42 11.40 6.05
N GLY A 198 -1.49 10.59 5.57
CA GLY A 198 -0.07 10.72 5.92
C GLY A 198 0.74 11.54 4.94
N ILE A 199 2.04 11.62 5.19
CA ILE A 199 3.03 12.35 4.39
C ILE A 199 4.22 11.45 4.04
N ALA A 200 4.80 11.64 2.86
CA ALA A 200 6.04 11.02 2.38
C ALA A 200 7.15 12.07 2.27
N GLY A 201 8.40 11.63 2.09
CA GLY A 201 9.56 12.48 1.90
C GLY A 201 10.66 12.29 2.97
N GLY A 202 10.67 11.15 3.67
CA GLY A 202 11.69 10.86 4.70
C GLY A 202 13.11 11.10 4.21
N GLU A 203 13.41 10.68 2.98
CA GLU A 203 14.71 10.81 2.33
C GLU A 203 15.14 12.27 2.00
N PHE A 204 14.27 13.24 2.24
CA PHE A 204 14.56 14.67 2.07
C PHE A 204 14.70 15.39 3.42
N GLY A 205 14.76 14.64 4.52
CA GLY A 205 14.89 15.21 5.86
C GLY A 205 13.68 16.07 6.26
N ILE A 206 12.47 15.60 5.96
CA ILE A 206 11.23 16.22 6.45
C ILE A 206 11.04 15.89 7.93
N ARG A 207 10.08 16.55 8.58
CA ARG A 207 9.51 16.10 9.84
C ARG A 207 8.15 15.48 9.59
N GLY A 208 8.03 14.16 9.77
CA GLY A 208 6.81 13.40 9.50
C GLY A 208 5.62 13.82 10.36
N PHE A 209 4.42 13.61 9.82
CA PHE A 209 3.15 13.87 10.52
C PHE A 209 2.01 13.05 9.93
N LEU A 210 0.92 12.97 10.67
CA LEU A 210 -0.39 12.51 10.24
C LEU A 210 -1.40 13.64 10.43
N ASP A 211 -2.27 13.83 9.45
CA ASP A 211 -3.28 14.89 9.42
C ASP A 211 -4.70 14.32 9.32
N SER A 212 -5.65 15.07 9.86
CA SER A 212 -7.08 14.90 9.61
C SER A 212 -7.67 16.18 9.04
N TYR A 213 -8.48 16.04 8.01
CA TYR A 213 -9.19 17.11 7.34
C TYR A 213 -10.70 16.86 7.42
N ASP A 214 -11.48 17.93 7.63
CA ASP A 214 -12.93 17.87 7.45
C ASP A 214 -13.25 17.45 6.01
N ALA A 215 -14.08 16.44 5.84
CA ALA A 215 -14.34 15.83 4.53
C ALA A 215 -15.13 16.74 3.58
N GLU A 216 -15.97 17.65 4.12
CA GLU A 216 -16.81 18.56 3.33
C GLU A 216 -16.01 19.79 2.86
N THR A 217 -15.18 20.34 3.74
CA THR A 217 -14.52 21.65 3.51
C THR A 217 -13.05 21.56 3.12
N GLY A 218 -12.35 20.46 3.47
CA GLY A 218 -10.91 20.33 3.33
C GLY A 218 -10.11 21.15 4.36
N GLU A 219 -10.75 21.64 5.42
CA GLU A 219 -10.07 22.35 6.50
C GLU A 219 -9.31 21.35 7.39
N LEU A 220 -8.07 21.70 7.76
CA LEU A 220 -7.25 20.90 8.69
C LEU A 220 -7.88 20.93 10.09
N GLU A 221 -8.21 19.76 10.65
CA GLU A 221 -8.75 19.66 12.00
C GLU A 221 -7.68 19.39 13.06
N TRP A 222 -6.77 18.46 12.76
CA TRP A 222 -5.62 18.17 13.63
C TRP A 222 -4.41 17.69 12.83
N ARG A 223 -3.22 17.96 13.37
CA ARG A 223 -1.93 17.43 12.90
C ARG A 223 -1.18 16.83 14.07
N THR A 224 -0.76 15.58 13.93
CA THR A 224 0.09 14.87 14.90
C THR A 224 1.45 14.60 14.27
N TYR A 225 2.49 15.25 14.81
CA TYR A 225 3.85 15.01 14.35
C TYR A 225 4.35 13.65 14.86
N THR A 226 5.00 12.88 13.99
CA THR A 226 5.62 11.59 14.31
C THR A 226 6.96 11.74 15.04
N ILE A 227 7.51 12.95 15.07
CA ILE A 227 8.73 13.29 15.80
C ILE A 227 8.37 14.35 16.82
N PRO A 228 8.61 14.11 18.13
CA PRO A 228 8.27 15.04 19.18
C PRO A 228 9.09 16.33 19.08
N GLY A 229 8.46 17.49 19.39
CA GLY A 229 9.12 18.79 19.44
C GLY A 229 9.92 18.97 20.74
N PRO A 230 10.67 20.09 20.87
CA PRO A 230 11.62 20.31 21.98
C PRO A 230 10.95 20.40 23.37
N ASP A 231 9.64 20.70 23.42
CA ASP A 231 8.90 20.80 24.68
C ASP A 231 8.32 19.43 25.14
N HIS A 232 8.45 18.40 24.32
CA HIS A 232 7.98 17.05 24.63
C HIS A 232 9.10 16.24 25.27
N PRO A 233 8.87 15.45 26.36
CA PRO A 233 9.91 14.69 27.03
C PRO A 233 10.63 13.70 26.10
N ASP A 234 9.91 13.04 25.20
CA ASP A 234 10.50 12.06 24.30
C ASP A 234 11.39 12.67 23.20
N ASN A 235 11.47 14.02 23.10
CA ASN A 235 12.46 14.67 22.24
C ASN A 235 13.90 14.35 22.68
N GLU A 236 14.13 13.99 23.94
CA GLU A 236 15.44 13.53 24.44
C GLU A 236 15.98 12.29 23.70
N THR A 237 15.12 11.54 23.00
CA THR A 237 15.52 10.40 22.14
C THR A 237 16.15 10.84 20.82
N TRP A 238 16.24 12.14 20.56
CA TRP A 238 16.86 12.77 19.40
C TRP A 238 18.05 13.63 19.84
N LEU A 239 19.19 13.47 19.18
CA LEU A 239 20.38 14.26 19.50
C LEU A 239 20.22 15.72 19.01
N GLY A 240 20.19 16.67 19.94
CA GLY A 240 20.16 18.09 19.61
C GLY A 240 18.97 18.48 18.74
N ASP A 241 19.24 19.10 17.59
CA ASP A 241 18.21 19.55 16.63
C ASP A 241 17.90 18.53 15.53
N SER A 242 18.41 17.28 15.60
CA SER A 242 18.18 16.26 14.56
C SER A 242 16.69 15.91 14.36
N TRP A 243 15.85 16.16 15.35
CA TRP A 243 14.39 15.99 15.26
C TRP A 243 13.73 16.84 14.16
N ARG A 244 14.39 17.96 13.74
CA ARG A 244 13.83 18.86 12.70
C ARG A 244 13.84 18.24 11.31
N THR A 245 14.82 17.39 11.05
CA THR A 245 15.06 16.73 9.76
C THR A 245 15.03 15.22 9.90
N GLY A 246 14.33 14.74 10.94
CA GLY A 246 14.39 13.36 11.40
C GLY A 246 13.57 12.35 10.60
N GLY A 247 12.95 12.71 9.47
CA GLY A 247 12.20 11.76 8.64
C GLY A 247 10.90 11.30 9.28
N SER A 248 10.79 10.03 9.60
CA SER A 248 9.62 9.36 10.21
C SER A 248 8.30 9.61 9.43
N PRO A 249 8.28 9.40 8.10
CA PRO A 249 7.11 9.64 7.26
C PRO A 249 5.99 8.63 7.54
N THR A 250 4.77 8.93 7.03
CA THR A 250 3.54 8.15 7.22
C THR A 250 2.93 7.76 5.88
N TRP A 251 3.74 7.28 4.95
CA TRP A 251 3.48 7.21 3.52
C TRP A 251 2.62 6.02 3.04
N ILE A 252 2.08 5.18 3.94
CA ILE A 252 1.10 4.11 3.66
C ILE A 252 -0.15 4.33 4.51
N THR A 253 -1.30 3.87 4.00
CA THR A 253 -2.60 3.93 4.64
C THR A 253 -2.64 3.09 5.91
N GLY A 254 -3.20 3.65 6.98
CA GLY A 254 -3.40 2.94 8.25
C GLY A 254 -4.70 2.14 8.29
N SER A 255 -5.08 1.75 9.51
CA SER A 255 -6.34 1.05 9.83
C SER A 255 -7.09 1.77 10.95
N TYR A 256 -8.37 1.46 11.13
CA TYR A 256 -9.20 2.10 12.14
C TYR A 256 -10.09 1.08 12.85
N ASP A 257 -10.17 1.19 14.18
CA ASP A 257 -11.11 0.46 15.01
C ASP A 257 -12.26 1.39 15.46
N PRO A 258 -13.48 1.23 14.91
CA PRO A 258 -14.61 2.10 15.24
C PRO A 258 -15.14 1.92 16.67
N GLU A 259 -14.91 0.78 17.32
CA GLU A 259 -15.32 0.54 18.69
C GLU A 259 -14.40 1.24 19.70
N LEU A 260 -13.09 1.26 19.42
CA LEU A 260 -12.10 1.92 20.26
C LEU A 260 -11.91 3.39 19.88
N ASN A 261 -12.40 3.82 18.72
CA ASN A 261 -12.14 5.12 18.10
C ASN A 261 -10.63 5.39 17.92
N LEU A 262 -9.87 4.36 17.50
CA LEU A 262 -8.44 4.45 17.33
C LEU A 262 -8.03 4.31 15.86
N VAL A 263 -7.27 5.28 15.37
CA VAL A 263 -6.53 5.22 14.11
C VAL A 263 -5.17 4.62 14.39
N TYR A 264 -4.82 3.54 13.68
CA TYR A 264 -3.49 2.94 13.75
C TYR A 264 -2.71 3.26 12.50
N TRP A 265 -1.52 3.83 12.68
CA TRP A 265 -0.72 4.26 11.54
C TRP A 265 0.76 3.97 11.75
N GLY A 266 1.39 3.38 10.73
CA GLY A 266 2.82 3.09 10.74
C GLY A 266 3.66 4.32 10.41
N THR A 267 4.83 4.42 11.02
CA THR A 267 5.81 5.47 10.76
C THR A 267 7.06 4.90 10.10
N GLY A 268 7.65 5.67 9.20
CA GLY A 268 8.88 5.30 8.51
C GLY A 268 10.13 5.51 9.33
N ASN A 269 11.25 5.21 8.70
CA ASN A 269 12.58 5.29 9.27
C ASN A 269 12.97 6.72 9.69
N PRO A 270 13.91 6.86 10.63
CA PRO A 270 14.47 8.16 10.99
C PRO A 270 15.47 8.65 9.94
N GLY A 271 15.48 9.97 9.67
CA GLY A 271 16.43 10.62 8.75
C GLY A 271 17.66 11.20 9.46
N PRO A 272 18.85 11.16 8.83
CA PRO A 272 19.16 10.47 7.58
C PRO A 272 19.15 8.95 7.70
N ASP A 273 18.72 8.24 6.67
CA ASP A 273 18.40 6.80 6.72
C ASP A 273 19.52 5.94 7.28
N TYR A 274 20.77 6.18 6.82
CA TYR A 274 21.95 5.37 7.16
C TYR A 274 22.91 6.08 8.11
N GLY A 275 22.76 7.40 8.32
CA GLY A 275 23.65 8.24 9.11
C GLY A 275 23.26 8.30 10.59
N SER A 276 23.63 7.29 11.38
CA SER A 276 23.20 7.15 12.78
C SER A 276 23.81 8.13 13.76
N GLU A 277 25.06 8.57 13.56
CA GLU A 277 25.81 9.38 14.51
C GLU A 277 25.22 10.78 14.74
N MET A 278 24.45 11.28 13.75
CA MET A 278 23.83 12.60 13.79
C MET A 278 22.54 12.64 14.61
N ARG A 279 21.94 11.47 14.90
CA ARG A 279 20.65 11.30 15.58
C ARG A 279 20.68 10.22 16.65
N LEU A 280 21.70 10.21 17.50
CA LEU A 280 21.82 9.25 18.61
C LEU A 280 20.56 9.25 19.48
N GLY A 281 20.19 8.08 19.98
CA GLY A 281 18.99 7.81 20.75
C GLY A 281 18.04 6.89 19.98
N ASP A 282 16.90 6.54 20.57
CA ASP A 282 15.92 5.62 19.97
C ASP A 282 15.13 6.24 18.83
N ASN A 283 15.14 7.57 18.69
CA ASN A 283 14.47 8.35 17.64
C ASN A 283 12.94 8.14 17.60
N LEU A 284 12.28 8.31 18.76
CA LEU A 284 10.82 8.21 18.86
C LEU A 284 10.13 9.31 18.02
N TYR A 285 9.10 8.99 17.25
CA TYR A 285 8.39 7.73 17.07
C TYR A 285 8.61 7.16 15.66
N SER A 286 9.86 7.16 15.16
CA SER A 286 10.18 6.44 13.91
C SER A 286 10.02 4.93 14.08
N ASP A 287 9.83 4.22 12.98
CA ASP A 287 9.70 2.76 12.92
C ASP A 287 8.71 2.19 13.94
N SER A 288 7.59 2.86 14.09
CA SER A 288 6.59 2.59 15.10
C SER A 288 5.20 2.40 14.48
N VAL A 289 4.30 1.79 15.23
CA VAL A 289 2.87 2.01 15.06
C VAL A 289 2.39 2.99 16.11
N LEU A 290 1.61 3.98 15.69
CA LEU A 290 0.93 4.94 16.55
C LEU A 290 -0.55 4.59 16.60
N ALA A 291 -1.14 4.60 17.80
CA ALA A 291 -2.58 4.56 18.00
C ALA A 291 -3.05 5.96 18.41
N LEU A 292 -3.79 6.60 17.53
CA LEU A 292 -4.28 7.96 17.71
C LEU A 292 -5.79 7.95 17.90
N ASP A 293 -6.28 8.81 18.78
CA ASP A 293 -7.71 9.09 18.89
C ASP A 293 -8.23 9.67 17.58
N GLY A 294 -9.28 9.04 17.01
CA GLY A 294 -9.80 9.40 15.70
C GLY A 294 -10.41 10.81 15.61
N ASP A 295 -10.82 11.40 16.74
CA ASP A 295 -11.42 12.72 16.78
C ASP A 295 -10.41 13.86 17.00
N THR A 296 -9.33 13.58 17.74
CA THR A 296 -8.41 14.61 18.22
C THR A 296 -6.98 14.47 17.70
N GLY A 297 -6.62 13.30 17.16
CA GLY A 297 -5.25 12.97 16.80
C GLY A 297 -4.32 12.77 18.00
N GLU A 298 -4.86 12.80 19.24
CA GLU A 298 -4.06 12.55 20.44
C GLU A 298 -3.53 11.12 20.46
N MET A 299 -2.22 10.95 20.65
CA MET A 299 -1.61 9.63 20.75
C MET A 299 -2.00 8.96 22.06
N ARG A 300 -2.63 7.78 21.96
CA ARG A 300 -3.03 6.95 23.10
C ARG A 300 -1.93 6.02 23.53
N TRP A 301 -1.27 5.41 22.55
CA TRP A 301 -0.10 4.56 22.73
C TRP A 301 0.72 4.46 21.44
N TYR A 302 1.96 3.96 21.57
CA TYR A 302 2.80 3.58 20.43
C TYR A 302 3.56 2.29 20.74
N PHE A 303 4.05 1.63 19.69
CA PHE A 303 5.01 0.54 19.80
C PHE A 303 6.11 0.73 18.75
N GLN A 304 7.37 0.81 19.18
CA GLN A 304 8.52 0.99 18.29
C GLN A 304 9.15 -0.37 17.94
N PHE A 305 9.11 -0.74 16.65
CA PHE A 305 9.62 -2.02 16.17
C PHE A 305 11.14 -2.04 16.01
N THR A 306 11.75 -0.92 15.58
CA THR A 306 13.19 -0.83 15.30
C THR A 306 13.77 0.46 15.89
N PRO A 307 14.03 0.49 17.22
CA PRO A 307 14.69 1.64 17.84
C PRO A 307 16.03 1.94 17.18
N HIS A 308 16.30 3.23 16.88
CA HIS A 308 17.53 3.67 16.22
C HIS A 308 17.80 2.91 14.91
N ASP A 309 16.80 2.85 14.02
CA ASP A 309 16.99 2.21 12.71
C ASP A 309 18.08 2.92 11.90
N VAL A 310 18.90 2.14 11.22
CA VAL A 310 19.99 2.58 10.34
C VAL A 310 20.02 1.81 9.02
N HIS A 311 18.92 1.13 8.69
CA HIS A 311 18.82 0.23 7.56
C HIS A 311 17.62 0.54 6.66
N ASP A 312 16.89 1.63 6.95
CA ASP A 312 15.69 2.02 6.19
C ASP A 312 14.58 0.95 6.29
N TRP A 313 14.26 0.51 7.54
CA TRP A 313 13.24 -0.52 7.77
C TRP A 313 11.91 0.03 8.25
N ASP A 314 11.41 1.06 7.56
CA ASP A 314 10.09 1.63 7.83
C ASP A 314 9.09 0.65 8.45
N ALA A 315 8.43 1.04 9.52
CA ALA A 315 7.29 0.32 10.07
C ALA A 315 5.98 0.87 9.49
N ILE A 316 5.81 0.76 8.18
CA ILE A 316 4.64 1.30 7.46
C ILE A 316 3.68 0.21 6.96
N GLN A 317 3.90 -1.05 7.33
CA GLN A 317 3.04 -2.14 6.91
C GLN A 317 1.62 -1.91 7.44
N ILE A 318 0.63 -2.43 6.73
CA ILE A 318 -0.78 -2.27 7.10
C ILE A 318 -1.03 -2.91 8.46
N PRO A 319 -1.56 -2.16 9.46
CA PRO A 319 -2.00 -2.74 10.73
C PRO A 319 -3.21 -3.66 10.48
N VAL A 320 -3.07 -4.95 10.67
CA VAL A 320 -4.18 -5.91 10.52
C VAL A 320 -4.82 -6.13 11.87
N LEU A 321 -6.10 -5.71 12.02
CA LEU A 321 -6.83 -5.82 13.27
C LEU A 321 -7.67 -7.11 13.27
N ALA A 322 -7.41 -7.99 14.22
CA ALA A 322 -8.12 -9.26 14.33
C ALA A 322 -8.43 -9.61 15.79
N ASP A 323 -9.58 -10.24 16.00
CA ASP A 323 -9.87 -10.88 17.28
C ASP A 323 -9.40 -12.32 17.20
N ILE A 324 -8.51 -12.72 18.09
CA ILE A 324 -7.85 -14.04 18.10
C ILE A 324 -7.92 -14.69 19.47
N GLU A 325 -7.88 -16.02 19.51
CA GLU A 325 -7.83 -16.81 20.73
C GLU A 325 -6.37 -17.12 21.09
N MET A 326 -5.79 -16.35 22.02
CA MET A 326 -4.48 -16.63 22.56
C MET A 326 -4.57 -17.72 23.66
N PRO A 327 -3.46 -18.39 24.04
CA PRO A 327 -3.48 -19.43 25.06
C PRO A 327 -4.04 -18.98 26.43
N ASP A 328 -3.96 -17.69 26.72
CA ASP A 328 -4.45 -17.06 27.95
C ASP A 328 -5.84 -16.41 27.81
N GLY A 329 -6.49 -16.53 26.64
CA GLY A 329 -7.84 -16.06 26.35
C GLY A 329 -7.95 -15.18 25.11
N PRO A 330 -9.18 -14.69 24.81
CA PRO A 330 -9.42 -13.85 23.64
C PRO A 330 -8.67 -12.52 23.74
N ARG A 331 -8.13 -12.06 22.61
CA ARG A 331 -7.41 -10.80 22.46
C ARG A 331 -7.93 -10.00 21.28
N ARG A 332 -8.05 -8.70 21.46
CA ARG A 332 -8.16 -7.73 20.38
C ARG A 332 -6.76 -7.45 19.87
N ALA A 333 -6.34 -8.17 18.83
CA ALA A 333 -4.95 -8.15 18.37
C ALA A 333 -4.74 -7.22 17.17
N MET A 334 -3.50 -6.74 17.06
CA MET A 334 -2.91 -6.18 15.86
C MET A 334 -1.82 -7.13 15.39
N LEU A 335 -1.91 -7.59 14.14
CA LEU A 335 -0.96 -8.50 13.51
C LEU A 335 -0.05 -7.68 12.58
N TRP A 336 1.26 -7.83 12.75
CA TRP A 336 2.24 -7.00 12.05
C TRP A 336 3.48 -7.79 11.61
N ALA A 337 3.60 -8.05 10.32
CA ALA A 337 4.87 -8.52 9.75
C ALA A 337 5.69 -7.30 9.34
N ASN A 338 6.85 -7.09 9.97
CA ASN A 338 7.65 -5.88 9.84
C ASN A 338 8.81 -6.03 8.85
N ARG A 339 9.24 -4.92 8.22
CA ARG A 339 10.42 -4.88 7.33
C ARG A 339 11.69 -5.40 8.01
N ASN A 340 11.79 -5.24 9.33
CA ASN A 340 12.92 -5.67 10.13
C ASN A 340 13.11 -7.20 10.25
N GLY A 341 12.17 -8.00 9.73
CA GLY A 341 12.22 -9.47 9.69
C GLY A 341 11.48 -10.19 10.81
N PHE A 342 10.90 -9.45 11.76
CA PHE A 342 10.05 -10.01 12.80
C PHE A 342 8.56 -9.84 12.48
N TYR A 343 7.79 -10.87 12.82
CA TYR A 343 6.35 -10.81 13.00
C TYR A 343 6.04 -10.45 14.46
N TYR A 344 5.02 -9.60 14.66
CA TYR A 344 4.54 -9.16 15.98
C TYR A 344 3.03 -9.36 16.09
N THR A 345 2.59 -9.76 17.28
CA THR A 345 1.19 -9.66 17.74
C THR A 345 1.17 -8.70 18.92
N LEU A 346 0.40 -7.61 18.78
CA LEU A 346 0.21 -6.61 19.82
C LEU A 346 -1.26 -6.63 20.26
N ASP A 347 -1.52 -6.27 21.51
CA ASP A 347 -2.87 -5.88 21.94
C ASP A 347 -3.22 -4.53 21.34
N ARG A 348 -4.28 -4.44 20.50
CA ARG A 348 -4.59 -3.19 19.76
C ARG A 348 -5.23 -2.11 20.61
N GLU A 349 -5.70 -2.46 21.83
CA GLU A 349 -6.27 -1.50 22.76
C GLU A 349 -5.18 -0.75 23.54
N THR A 350 -4.10 -1.46 23.90
CA THR A 350 -3.07 -0.96 24.83
C THR A 350 -1.69 -0.80 24.21
N GLY A 351 -1.40 -1.44 23.08
CA GLY A 351 -0.08 -1.55 22.50
C GLY A 351 0.83 -2.60 23.17
N GLU A 352 0.29 -3.40 24.12
CA GLU A 352 1.04 -4.45 24.80
C GLU A 352 1.62 -5.46 23.79
N PHE A 353 2.91 -5.77 23.95
CA PHE A 353 3.56 -6.84 23.19
C PHE A 353 3.09 -8.21 23.68
N LEU A 354 2.45 -8.98 22.82
CA LEU A 354 1.95 -10.32 23.14
C LEU A 354 2.86 -11.43 22.62
N LEU A 355 3.40 -11.24 21.41
CA LEU A 355 4.23 -12.23 20.74
C LEU A 355 5.11 -11.57 19.68
N GLY A 356 6.34 -12.05 19.50
CA GLY A 356 7.17 -11.71 18.34
C GLY A 356 8.06 -12.86 17.92
N LYS A 357 8.23 -13.07 16.61
CA LYS A 357 9.00 -14.17 16.06
C LYS A 357 9.62 -13.81 14.71
N PRO A 358 10.87 -14.23 14.41
CA PRO A 358 11.40 -14.11 13.06
C PRO A 358 10.52 -14.83 12.05
N PHE A 359 10.16 -14.16 10.94
CA PHE A 359 9.42 -14.78 9.85
C PHE A 359 10.21 -14.80 8.54
N ALA A 360 11.40 -14.18 8.50
CA ALA A 360 12.29 -14.12 7.36
C ALA A 360 13.76 -14.20 7.80
N LEU A 361 14.69 -14.25 6.84
CA LEU A 361 16.11 -14.17 7.12
C LEU A 361 16.45 -12.85 7.82
N LEU A 362 17.08 -12.94 8.97
CA LEU A 362 17.63 -11.79 9.69
C LEU A 362 18.99 -12.11 10.29
N THR A 363 19.89 -11.13 10.27
CA THR A 363 21.25 -11.24 10.85
C THR A 363 21.54 -10.14 11.87
N TRP A 364 20.74 -9.09 11.92
CA TRP A 364 20.98 -7.87 12.70
C TRP A 364 20.57 -7.96 14.18
N ALA A 365 19.74 -8.94 14.53
CA ALA A 365 19.25 -9.16 15.88
C ALA A 365 19.30 -10.64 16.26
N GLU A 366 19.57 -10.94 17.53
CA GLU A 366 19.55 -12.30 18.09
C GLU A 366 18.13 -12.77 18.44
N GLY A 367 17.19 -11.83 18.58
CA GLY A 367 15.81 -12.06 18.97
C GLY A 367 15.16 -10.79 19.50
N LEU A 368 14.04 -10.96 20.19
CA LEU A 368 13.32 -9.91 20.90
C LEU A 368 13.43 -10.14 22.41
N ASP A 369 13.46 -9.05 23.19
CA ASP A 369 13.36 -9.12 24.65
C ASP A 369 11.88 -9.35 25.09
N GLU A 370 11.65 -9.35 26.40
CA GLU A 370 10.31 -9.56 26.98
C GLU A 370 9.29 -8.47 26.64
N ASN A 371 9.74 -7.31 26.17
CA ASN A 371 8.91 -6.19 25.74
C ASN A 371 8.81 -6.08 24.22
N GLY A 372 9.38 -7.04 23.47
CA GLY A 372 9.38 -7.05 21.99
C GLY A 372 10.45 -6.14 21.38
N ARG A 373 11.39 -5.60 22.17
CA ARG A 373 12.50 -4.81 21.65
C ARG A 373 13.56 -5.73 21.05
N PRO A 374 14.08 -5.45 19.83
CA PRO A 374 15.13 -6.26 19.23
C PRO A 374 16.45 -6.21 19.99
N ILE A 375 17.06 -7.38 20.23
CA ILE A 375 18.39 -7.55 20.82
C ILE A 375 19.41 -7.49 19.68
N ARG A 376 19.99 -6.30 19.43
CA ARG A 376 20.87 -6.07 18.28
C ARG A 376 22.17 -6.86 18.37
N VAL A 377 22.63 -7.39 17.24
CA VAL A 377 23.97 -7.93 17.07
C VAL A 377 24.95 -6.76 16.95
N PRO A 378 25.99 -6.68 17.80
CA PRO A 378 26.95 -5.59 17.74
C PRO A 378 27.74 -5.52 16.42
N GLY A 379 28.04 -4.30 15.95
CA GLY A 379 28.92 -4.07 14.80
C GLY A 379 28.27 -4.17 13.43
N LEU A 380 26.94 -4.37 13.36
CA LEU A 380 26.19 -4.42 12.10
C LEU A 380 25.54 -3.07 11.72
N PHE A 381 26.31 -1.98 11.90
CA PHE A 381 25.94 -0.64 11.42
C PHE A 381 26.50 -0.39 10.03
N PRO A 382 25.87 0.48 9.22
CA PRO A 382 26.46 0.93 7.95
C PRO A 382 27.88 1.45 8.16
N SER A 383 28.77 1.17 7.22
CA SER A 383 30.18 1.61 7.28
C SER A 383 30.62 2.18 5.92
N PRO A 384 31.72 2.98 5.85
CA PRO A 384 32.24 3.46 4.57
C PRO A 384 32.65 2.34 3.62
N GLU A 385 33.06 1.19 4.13
CA GLU A 385 33.49 0.00 3.38
C GLU A 385 32.31 -0.88 2.96
N GLY A 386 31.13 -0.70 3.55
CA GLY A 386 29.96 -1.53 3.40
C GLY A 386 29.83 -2.59 4.48
N THR A 387 28.62 -2.81 4.98
CA THR A 387 28.28 -3.85 5.98
C THR A 387 27.12 -4.66 5.46
N VAL A 388 27.31 -5.98 5.35
CA VAL A 388 26.26 -6.89 4.86
C VAL A 388 25.33 -7.27 5.99
N VAL A 389 24.02 -7.01 5.82
CA VAL A 389 22.98 -7.27 6.81
C VAL A 389 21.73 -7.81 6.12
N ALA A 390 21.03 -8.73 6.76
CA ALA A 390 19.68 -9.17 6.40
C ALA A 390 18.69 -8.70 7.49
N PRO A 391 17.51 -8.20 7.07
CA PRO A 391 17.03 -8.00 5.69
C PRO A 391 17.76 -6.89 4.93
N THR A 392 17.58 -6.83 3.60
CA THR A 392 17.96 -5.67 2.79
C THR A 392 17.16 -4.42 3.19
N ALA A 393 17.49 -3.21 2.70
CA ALA A 393 16.69 -2.01 2.93
C ALA A 393 15.22 -2.16 2.44
N GLY A 394 14.96 -2.94 1.38
CA GLY A 394 13.60 -3.30 0.99
C GLY A 394 12.83 -4.13 2.03
N GLY A 395 13.51 -4.63 3.06
CA GLY A 395 12.94 -5.38 4.18
C GLY A 395 12.60 -6.84 3.87
N ALA A 396 12.20 -7.55 4.91
CA ALA A 396 11.64 -8.90 4.81
C ALA A 396 10.25 -8.92 4.20
N THR A 397 9.52 -7.85 4.30
CA THR A 397 8.30 -7.45 3.60
C THR A 397 8.34 -5.94 3.39
N ASN A 398 7.33 -5.35 2.76
CA ASN A 398 7.31 -3.90 2.56
C ASN A 398 5.84 -3.38 2.65
N TRP A 399 5.48 -2.35 1.89
CA TRP A 399 4.15 -1.76 1.83
C TRP A 399 3.08 -2.69 1.19
N TRP A 400 3.48 -3.78 0.58
CA TRP A 400 2.56 -4.76 -0.02
C TRP A 400 1.63 -5.30 1.07
N SER A 401 0.33 -5.05 0.89
CA SER A 401 -0.65 -5.35 1.94
C SER A 401 -0.69 -6.85 2.24
N PRO A 402 -0.58 -7.27 3.50
CA PRO A 402 -0.88 -8.64 3.92
C PRO A 402 -2.39 -8.91 3.84
N ALA A 403 -2.81 -10.16 4.03
CA ALA A 403 -4.20 -10.52 4.19
C ALA A 403 -4.39 -11.47 5.39
N PHE A 404 -5.44 -11.26 6.18
CA PHE A 404 -5.84 -12.18 7.25
C PHE A 404 -7.17 -12.83 6.92
N ASN A 405 -7.19 -14.15 6.89
CA ASN A 405 -8.41 -14.90 6.67
C ASN A 405 -8.98 -15.40 8.02
N PRO A 406 -10.12 -14.87 8.48
CA PRO A 406 -10.70 -15.27 9.75
C PRO A 406 -11.24 -16.72 9.78
N ARG A 407 -11.39 -17.38 8.62
CA ARG A 407 -11.83 -18.79 8.53
C ARG A 407 -10.66 -19.75 8.78
N THR A 408 -9.48 -19.47 8.24
CA THR A 408 -8.27 -20.27 8.46
C THR A 408 -7.51 -19.85 9.72
N GLY A 409 -7.73 -18.60 10.19
CA GLY A 409 -6.99 -17.98 11.28
C GLY A 409 -5.55 -17.59 10.88
N LEU A 410 -5.20 -17.56 9.59
CA LEU A 410 -3.85 -17.33 9.10
C LEU A 410 -3.66 -15.92 8.53
N LEU A 411 -2.48 -15.35 8.78
CA LEU A 411 -1.99 -14.13 8.16
C LEU A 411 -1.07 -14.49 6.98
N TYR A 412 -1.41 -14.02 5.78
CA TYR A 412 -0.63 -14.25 4.56
C TYR A 412 0.22 -13.03 4.24
N VAL A 413 1.52 -13.24 4.11
CA VAL A 413 2.50 -12.17 3.93
C VAL A 413 3.41 -12.48 2.75
N ASN A 414 3.60 -11.51 1.88
CA ASN A 414 4.69 -11.55 0.91
C ASN A 414 6.02 -11.32 1.64
N SER A 415 6.95 -12.26 1.53
CA SER A 415 8.22 -12.23 2.24
C SER A 415 9.42 -12.37 1.32
N PHE A 416 10.57 -11.81 1.76
CA PHE A 416 11.81 -11.80 1.03
C PHE A 416 13.01 -12.02 1.97
N ASP A 417 13.81 -13.05 1.69
CA ASP A 417 15.01 -13.42 2.46
C ASP A 417 16.27 -12.84 1.78
N GLY A 418 16.37 -11.51 1.70
CA GLY A 418 17.46 -10.81 1.03
C GLY A 418 18.42 -10.10 1.96
N GLU A 419 19.66 -9.90 1.49
CA GLU A 419 20.71 -9.15 2.18
C GLU A 419 20.95 -7.81 1.47
N GLY A 420 21.34 -6.79 2.23
CA GLY A 420 21.85 -5.51 1.75
C GLY A 420 23.27 -5.27 2.23
N GLU A 421 24.11 -4.68 1.41
CA GLU A 421 25.38 -4.12 1.81
C GLU A 421 25.19 -2.62 2.00
N PHE A 422 25.26 -2.17 3.26
CA PHE A 422 24.90 -0.82 3.68
C PHE A 422 26.14 0.05 3.84
N PHE A 423 26.11 1.21 3.18
CA PHE A 423 27.22 2.15 3.15
C PHE A 423 26.90 3.43 3.88
N LEU A 424 27.82 3.92 4.70
CA LEU A 424 27.79 5.24 5.29
C LEU A 424 28.47 6.26 4.36
N ARG A 425 27.92 7.48 4.27
CA ARG A 425 28.52 8.63 3.59
C ARG A 425 28.29 9.88 4.41
N ASP A 426 29.30 10.76 4.39
CA ASP A 426 29.11 12.11 4.90
C ASP A 426 28.21 12.89 3.93
N GLU A 427 27.15 13.46 4.46
CA GLU A 427 26.18 14.24 3.70
C GLU A 427 25.71 15.43 4.53
N GLU A 428 25.70 16.61 3.95
CA GLU A 428 25.18 17.82 4.57
C GLU A 428 23.71 18.01 4.19
N TYR A 429 22.88 18.33 5.17
CA TYR A 429 21.46 18.62 4.93
C TYR A 429 21.29 19.90 4.10
N VAL A 430 20.54 19.80 3.01
CA VAL A 430 20.05 20.91 2.21
C VAL A 430 18.57 20.72 1.99
N GLU A 431 17.75 21.69 2.40
CA GLU A 431 16.29 21.61 2.28
C GLU A 431 15.84 21.33 0.84
N GLY A 432 14.95 20.33 0.69
CA GLY A 432 14.45 19.89 -0.61
C GLY A 432 15.42 19.06 -1.45
N GLU A 433 16.61 18.77 -0.95
CA GLU A 433 17.56 17.83 -1.54
C GLU A 433 17.54 16.50 -0.79
N ARG A 434 17.98 15.44 -1.46
CA ARG A 434 18.03 14.12 -0.84
C ARG A 434 19.06 14.11 0.30
N TYR A 435 18.68 13.52 1.42
CA TYR A 435 19.47 13.46 2.65
C TYR A 435 19.33 12.08 3.30
N THR A 436 20.13 11.12 2.88
CA THR A 436 20.08 9.72 3.34
C THR A 436 21.29 9.30 4.20
N GLY A 437 22.38 10.06 4.14
CA GLY A 437 23.61 9.75 4.89
C GLY A 437 24.30 8.47 4.44
N GLY A 438 23.96 7.93 3.26
CA GLY A 438 24.53 6.68 2.78
C GLY A 438 23.78 6.04 1.65
N GLY A 439 23.75 4.70 1.65
CA GLY A 439 23.05 3.92 0.65
C GLY A 439 23.18 2.42 0.86
N VAL A 440 22.49 1.68 0.01
CA VAL A 440 22.50 0.21 0.02
C VAL A 440 22.67 -0.32 -1.39
N GLN A 441 23.38 -1.43 -1.50
CA GLN A 441 23.40 -2.25 -2.71
C GLN A 441 23.15 -3.71 -2.38
N SER A 442 22.76 -4.51 -3.36
CA SER A 442 22.62 -5.95 -3.16
C SER A 442 23.97 -6.63 -3.37
N PRO A 443 24.49 -7.43 -2.43
CA PRO A 443 25.76 -8.12 -2.58
C PRO A 443 25.74 -9.21 -3.67
N GLN A 444 24.56 -9.63 -4.09
CA GLN A 444 24.33 -10.58 -5.20
C GLN A 444 23.04 -10.24 -5.96
N PRO A 445 22.82 -10.82 -7.17
CA PRO A 445 21.57 -10.63 -7.90
C PRO A 445 20.34 -10.97 -7.04
N MET A 446 19.31 -10.12 -7.10
CA MET A 446 18.10 -10.26 -6.26
C MET A 446 17.38 -11.60 -6.46
N ASP A 447 17.45 -12.18 -7.67
CA ASP A 447 16.84 -13.48 -7.99
C ASP A 447 17.55 -14.69 -7.35
N ASN A 448 18.72 -14.47 -6.74
CA ASN A 448 19.41 -15.51 -5.98
C ASN A 448 18.86 -15.66 -4.56
N TYR A 449 18.06 -14.69 -4.10
CA TYR A 449 17.43 -14.75 -2.79
C TYR A 449 16.07 -15.45 -2.85
N ARG A 450 15.66 -16.00 -1.71
CA ARG A 450 14.36 -16.64 -1.57
C ARG A 450 13.26 -15.61 -1.39
N SER A 451 12.13 -15.81 -2.05
CA SER A 451 10.89 -15.07 -1.84
C SER A 451 9.73 -16.05 -1.70
N ALA A 452 8.78 -15.77 -0.83
CA ALA A 452 7.64 -16.65 -0.60
C ALA A 452 6.40 -15.86 -0.14
N ILE A 453 5.21 -16.37 -0.45
CA ILE A 453 4.03 -16.09 0.37
C ILE A 453 4.13 -17.01 1.60
N ARG A 454 4.11 -16.45 2.79
CA ARG A 454 4.13 -17.15 4.07
C ARG A 454 2.79 -17.02 4.78
N ALA A 455 2.22 -18.14 5.19
CA ALA A 455 1.05 -18.18 6.06
C ALA A 455 1.51 -18.30 7.51
N ILE A 456 1.28 -17.27 8.29
CA ILE A 456 1.71 -17.16 9.68
C ILE A 456 0.52 -17.44 10.59
N GLU A 457 0.71 -18.31 11.58
CA GLU A 457 -0.22 -18.52 12.69
C GLU A 457 -0.08 -17.36 13.71
N PRO A 458 -1.08 -16.47 13.87
CA PRO A 458 -0.93 -15.27 14.69
C PRO A 458 -0.70 -15.51 16.18
N THR A 459 -1.12 -16.66 16.69
CA THR A 459 -1.05 -17.02 18.11
C THR A 459 0.29 -17.63 18.52
N THR A 460 1.10 -18.05 17.55
CA THR A 460 2.41 -18.69 17.79
C THR A 460 3.54 -18.05 17.00
N GLY A 461 3.23 -17.28 15.95
CA GLY A 461 4.18 -16.76 14.98
C GLY A 461 4.80 -17.83 14.07
N ASP A 462 4.29 -19.07 14.10
CA ASP A 462 4.79 -20.16 13.27
C ASP A 462 4.32 -20.03 11.82
N ILE A 463 5.22 -20.34 10.88
CA ILE A 463 4.89 -20.47 9.47
C ILE A 463 4.23 -21.83 9.27
N ARG A 464 2.94 -21.83 8.89
CA ARG A 464 2.15 -23.04 8.64
C ARG A 464 2.45 -23.66 7.29
N TRP A 465 2.61 -22.80 6.29
CA TRP A 465 3.04 -23.13 4.95
C TRP A 465 3.72 -21.94 4.28
N GLU A 466 4.45 -22.21 3.21
CA GLU A 466 5.03 -21.19 2.35
C GLU A 466 4.99 -21.64 0.89
N PHE A 467 4.69 -20.68 0.01
CA PHE A 467 4.74 -20.85 -1.44
C PHE A 467 5.94 -20.07 -1.98
N GLU A 468 6.99 -20.79 -2.37
CA GLU A 468 8.24 -20.19 -2.86
C GLU A 468 8.05 -19.61 -4.28
N MET A 469 8.56 -18.41 -4.52
CA MET A 469 8.45 -17.71 -5.79
C MET A 469 9.82 -17.37 -6.36
N LYS A 470 9.92 -17.47 -7.70
CA LYS A 470 11.03 -16.93 -8.49
C LYS A 470 10.46 -16.38 -9.79
N PRO A 471 10.64 -15.09 -10.07
CA PRO A 471 11.25 -14.05 -9.24
C PRO A 471 10.38 -13.64 -8.03
N ARG A 472 10.94 -12.77 -7.18
CA ARG A 472 10.26 -12.28 -5.97
C ARG A 472 8.91 -11.61 -6.28
N ALA A 473 8.00 -11.58 -5.32
CA ALA A 473 6.81 -10.76 -5.42
C ALA A 473 7.09 -9.28 -5.04
N ARG A 474 6.27 -8.40 -5.60
CA ARG A 474 6.08 -7.00 -5.20
C ARG A 474 4.59 -6.66 -5.15
N SER A 475 3.78 -7.65 -4.91
CA SER A 475 2.32 -7.59 -4.85
C SER A 475 1.86 -7.78 -3.41
N GLY A 476 0.75 -7.15 -3.06
CA GLY A 476 0.02 -7.53 -1.85
C GLY A 476 -0.71 -8.86 -2.03
N VAL A 477 -1.42 -9.23 -0.98
CA VAL A 477 -2.19 -10.46 -0.89
C VAL A 477 -3.67 -10.15 -0.73
N LEU A 478 -4.54 -10.95 -1.35
CA LEU A 478 -5.98 -10.94 -1.16
C LEU A 478 -6.40 -12.33 -0.69
N ALA A 479 -7.17 -12.42 0.39
CA ALA A 479 -7.82 -13.65 0.82
C ALA A 479 -9.34 -13.59 0.60
N THR A 480 -9.97 -14.71 0.26
CA THR A 480 -11.41 -14.78 0.02
C THR A 480 -12.09 -15.89 0.80
N ALA A 481 -13.41 -15.78 0.94
CA ALA A 481 -14.24 -16.82 1.54
C ALA A 481 -14.37 -18.07 0.66
N GLY A 482 -13.96 -18.01 -0.61
CA GLY A 482 -13.76 -19.17 -1.49
C GLY A 482 -12.53 -19.99 -1.15
N GLU A 483 -11.88 -19.71 -0.01
CA GLU A 483 -10.69 -20.41 0.50
C GLU A 483 -9.47 -20.26 -0.43
N LEU A 484 -9.34 -19.07 -1.03
CA LEU A 484 -8.28 -18.71 -1.96
C LEU A 484 -7.42 -17.57 -1.43
N VAL A 485 -6.14 -17.57 -1.83
CA VAL A 485 -5.18 -16.51 -1.64
C VAL A 485 -4.64 -16.10 -3.00
N PHE A 486 -4.84 -14.83 -3.40
CA PHE A 486 -4.33 -14.28 -4.66
C PHE A 486 -3.13 -13.37 -4.40
N SER A 487 -2.10 -13.49 -5.26
CA SER A 487 -0.94 -12.61 -5.30
C SER A 487 -0.23 -12.72 -6.66
N ALA A 488 0.86 -11.97 -6.85
CA ALA A 488 1.63 -12.02 -8.09
C ALA A 488 3.13 -11.82 -7.87
N THR A 489 3.95 -12.37 -8.78
CA THR A 489 5.38 -12.08 -8.83
C THR A 489 5.67 -10.79 -9.60
N VAL A 490 6.86 -10.24 -9.43
CA VAL A 490 7.25 -8.95 -10.02
C VAL A 490 7.24 -8.94 -11.56
N ASP A 491 7.33 -10.09 -12.21
CA ASP A 491 7.34 -10.24 -13.67
C ASP A 491 5.94 -10.51 -14.27
N GLY A 492 4.89 -10.43 -13.45
CA GLY A 492 3.50 -10.56 -13.92
C GLY A 492 2.93 -11.96 -13.89
N TYR A 493 3.47 -12.87 -13.11
CA TYR A 493 2.85 -14.16 -12.84
C TYR A 493 1.81 -13.99 -11.74
N PHE A 494 0.54 -13.88 -12.13
CA PHE A 494 -0.61 -13.75 -11.23
C PHE A 494 -1.16 -15.14 -10.91
N PHE A 495 -1.41 -15.44 -9.64
CA PHE A 495 -1.75 -16.79 -9.19
C PHE A 495 -2.78 -16.81 -8.05
N ALA A 496 -3.45 -17.95 -7.89
CA ALA A 496 -4.32 -18.28 -6.78
C ALA A 496 -3.81 -19.54 -6.07
N LEU A 497 -3.72 -19.46 -4.74
CA LEU A 497 -3.32 -20.56 -3.87
C LEU A 497 -4.50 -21.03 -3.03
N ASP A 498 -4.49 -22.29 -2.63
CA ASP A 498 -5.31 -22.82 -1.55
C ASP A 498 -4.92 -22.16 -0.23
N ALA A 499 -5.89 -21.57 0.49
CA ALA A 499 -5.63 -20.81 1.70
C ALA A 499 -5.11 -21.63 2.87
N ASP A 500 -5.45 -22.94 2.93
CA ASP A 500 -5.06 -23.83 4.02
C ASP A 500 -3.67 -24.47 3.80
N THR A 501 -3.31 -24.73 2.53
CA THR A 501 -2.14 -25.54 2.18
C THR A 501 -1.04 -24.80 1.43
N GLY A 502 -1.37 -23.68 0.79
CA GLY A 502 -0.46 -22.95 -0.11
C GLY A 502 -0.26 -23.61 -1.47
N GLU A 503 -1.03 -24.66 -1.82
CA GLU A 503 -1.00 -25.30 -3.14
C GLU A 503 -1.45 -24.31 -4.22
N GLU A 504 -0.71 -24.22 -5.33
CA GLU A 504 -1.11 -23.40 -6.48
C GLU A 504 -2.26 -24.08 -7.24
N LEU A 505 -3.40 -23.38 -7.33
CA LEU A 505 -4.60 -23.88 -7.99
C LEU A 505 -4.82 -23.27 -9.38
N TRP A 506 -4.30 -22.06 -9.61
CA TRP A 506 -4.43 -21.36 -10.88
C TRP A 506 -3.34 -20.30 -11.03
N HIS A 507 -2.95 -20.02 -12.28
CA HIS A 507 -2.07 -18.92 -12.62
C HIS A 507 -2.23 -18.45 -14.05
N ILE A 508 -1.78 -17.19 -14.30
CA ILE A 508 -1.65 -16.62 -15.63
C ILE A 508 -0.45 -15.66 -15.71
N PRO A 509 0.43 -15.80 -16.72
CA PRO A 509 1.47 -14.81 -16.97
C PRO A 509 0.89 -13.61 -17.74
N LEU A 510 0.97 -12.40 -17.18
CA LEU A 510 0.43 -11.16 -17.75
C LEU A 510 1.49 -10.27 -18.41
N GLY A 511 2.76 -10.66 -18.33
CA GLY A 511 3.85 -10.09 -19.13
C GLY A 511 4.22 -8.63 -18.82
N GLY A 512 4.06 -8.19 -17.56
CA GLY A 512 4.44 -6.85 -17.12
C GLY A 512 4.83 -6.81 -15.64
N PRO A 513 5.53 -5.76 -15.18
CA PRO A 513 5.90 -5.64 -13.77
C PRO A 513 4.69 -5.45 -12.86
N VAL A 514 4.65 -6.18 -11.75
CA VAL A 514 3.62 -6.01 -10.72
C VAL A 514 4.16 -5.19 -9.56
N ASN A 515 3.39 -4.18 -9.16
CA ASN A 515 3.63 -3.36 -7.97
C ASN A 515 2.29 -2.95 -7.32
N ALA A 516 1.23 -3.73 -7.48
CA ALA A 516 -0.11 -3.41 -6.98
C ALA A 516 -0.66 -4.56 -6.14
N ASN A 517 -1.79 -4.32 -5.50
CA ASN A 517 -2.46 -5.32 -4.69
C ASN A 517 -3.70 -5.86 -5.43
N PRO A 518 -3.95 -7.19 -5.43
CA PRO A 518 -5.18 -7.74 -5.99
C PRO A 518 -6.40 -7.36 -5.14
N MET A 519 -7.58 -7.27 -5.78
CA MET A 519 -8.85 -7.04 -5.10
C MET A 519 -9.96 -7.82 -5.79
N THR A 520 -11.13 -7.96 -5.14
CA THR A 520 -12.29 -8.67 -5.69
C THR A 520 -13.58 -7.90 -5.38
N TYR A 521 -14.55 -8.03 -6.27
CA TYR A 521 -15.87 -7.41 -6.16
C TYR A 521 -16.90 -8.25 -6.94
N ALA A 522 -18.18 -7.87 -6.91
CA ALA A 522 -19.21 -8.50 -7.70
C ALA A 522 -20.17 -7.47 -8.31
N VAL A 523 -20.70 -7.74 -9.50
CA VAL A 523 -21.76 -6.97 -10.13
C VAL A 523 -22.79 -7.96 -10.65
N ASP A 524 -24.07 -7.70 -10.40
CA ASP A 524 -25.20 -8.57 -10.80
C ASP A 524 -25.00 -10.04 -10.39
N GLY A 525 -24.32 -10.26 -9.26
CA GLY A 525 -24.01 -11.60 -8.74
C GLY A 525 -22.81 -12.29 -9.40
N GLN A 526 -22.19 -11.71 -10.41
CA GLN A 526 -20.94 -12.19 -10.99
C GLN A 526 -19.76 -11.67 -10.19
N GLN A 527 -18.89 -12.57 -9.69
CA GLN A 527 -17.66 -12.20 -9.00
C GLN A 527 -16.50 -11.99 -9.96
N TYR A 528 -15.71 -10.97 -9.66
CA TYR A 528 -14.49 -10.61 -10.39
C TYR A 528 -13.29 -10.52 -9.46
N VAL A 529 -12.11 -10.84 -10.00
CA VAL A 529 -10.81 -10.61 -9.35
C VAL A 529 -9.99 -9.70 -10.25
N THR A 530 -9.45 -8.62 -9.67
CA THR A 530 -8.74 -7.58 -10.42
C THR A 530 -7.30 -7.43 -9.94
N MET A 531 -6.38 -7.26 -10.92
CA MET A 531 -4.97 -7.04 -10.68
C MET A 531 -4.40 -6.02 -11.67
N SER A 532 -3.61 -5.07 -11.17
CA SER A 532 -2.86 -4.14 -12.02
C SER A 532 -1.47 -4.69 -12.32
N VAL A 533 -1.14 -4.83 -13.60
CA VAL A 533 0.16 -5.34 -14.09
C VAL A 533 0.72 -4.39 -15.14
N GLY A 534 1.92 -3.89 -14.95
CA GLY A 534 2.48 -2.83 -15.80
C GLY A 534 1.61 -1.58 -15.74
N ASN A 535 1.09 -1.18 -16.88
CA ASN A 535 0.14 -0.07 -17.04
C ASN A 535 -1.27 -0.55 -17.40
N THR A 536 -1.63 -1.79 -17.06
CA THR A 536 -2.93 -2.36 -17.42
C THR A 536 -3.60 -2.95 -16.17
N VAL A 537 -4.88 -2.62 -15.99
CA VAL A 537 -5.76 -3.27 -15.01
C VAL A 537 -6.46 -4.43 -15.71
N TYR A 538 -6.24 -5.64 -15.24
CA TYR A 538 -6.85 -6.87 -15.73
C TYR A 538 -7.92 -7.34 -14.76
N THR A 539 -9.06 -7.76 -15.27
CA THR A 539 -10.16 -8.29 -14.47
C THR A 539 -10.57 -9.66 -14.99
N PHE A 540 -10.63 -10.60 -14.09
CA PHE A 540 -10.96 -12.00 -14.33
C PHE A 540 -12.30 -12.37 -13.69
N GLY A 541 -12.98 -13.37 -14.24
CA GLY A 541 -14.21 -13.92 -13.70
C GLY A 541 -14.49 -15.28 -14.32
N LEU A 542 -15.49 -15.98 -13.80
CA LEU A 542 -15.99 -17.22 -14.39
C LEU A 542 -16.90 -16.91 -15.58
N ASP A 543 -17.05 -17.85 -16.51
CA ASP A 543 -18.15 -17.80 -17.48
C ASP A 543 -19.48 -18.12 -16.80
N ASP A 544 -20.60 -17.61 -17.37
CA ASP A 544 -21.97 -17.82 -16.88
C ASP A 544 -22.42 -19.28 -17.03
#